data_5d9bf1da1798fe379665f7e17263984b
#
_entry.id   5d9bf1da1798fe379665f7e17263984b
#
_cell.length_a   1.000
_cell.length_b   1.000
_cell.length_c   1.000
_cell.angle_alpha   90.00
_cell.angle_beta   90.00
_cell.angle_gamma   90.00
#
_symmetry.space_group_name_H-M   'P 1'
#
loop_
_entity.id
_entity.type
_entity.pdbx_description
1 polymer ?
#
loop_
_entity_poly.entity_id
_entity_poly.type
_entity_poly.pdbx_seq_one_letter_code
_entity_poly.pdbx_strand_id
1 'polypeptide(L)'
;VASHPTVGSCPRATSDITGTNPQEDTMTRALIIVESCFGNTRAIADSIAAGLIDGGVDAQVVDIDEAPSSLPADLDLLVLGAPTHNRGLPTTATRAKAHAQAGADGASQGISQWLGNAEIPDSLSVAAFDTVISKNWLSGSAAKAIAKALRRHQGRETTSVGSFVVTANKGPLAAGQESDARSWGRELAGSANTGQ
;
A
#
# COMPACT_ATOMS: atom_id res chain seq x y z
N VAL A 1 32.59 -19.20 81.14
CA VAL A 1 33.25 -19.64 79.93
C VAL A 1 32.15 -19.88 78.92
N ALA A 2 31.92 -18.92 78.02
CA ALA A 2 30.88 -18.99 77.00
C ALA A 2 31.52 -19.10 75.60
N SER A 3 31.21 -20.18 74.89
CA SER A 3 31.65 -20.45 73.55
C SER A 3 30.68 -19.83 72.51
N HIS A 4 31.19 -19.00 71.64
CA HIS A 4 30.43 -18.48 70.54
C HIS A 4 30.39 -19.49 69.37
N PRO A 5 29.23 -19.67 68.69
CA PRO A 5 29.19 -20.38 67.40
C PRO A 5 29.44 -19.43 66.26
N THR A 6 30.24 -19.90 65.34
CA THR A 6 30.62 -19.31 64.04
C THR A 6 29.42 -19.18 63.11
N VAL A 7 29.22 -17.97 62.54
CA VAL A 7 28.20 -17.69 61.51
C VAL A 7 28.69 -18.15 60.15
N GLY A 8 28.00 -19.12 59.61
CA GLY A 8 28.23 -19.59 58.25
C GLY A 8 27.80 -18.56 57.21
N SER A 9 28.75 -18.26 56.31
CA SER A 9 28.54 -17.39 55.15
C SER A 9 27.68 -18.09 54.10
N CYS A 10 26.50 -17.52 53.83
CA CYS A 10 25.66 -17.95 52.67
C CYS A 10 26.24 -17.41 51.35
N PRO A 11 26.37 -18.21 50.30
CA PRO A 11 26.72 -17.69 48.99
C PRO A 11 25.51 -16.97 48.38
N ARG A 12 25.76 -15.72 47.95
CA ARG A 12 24.84 -14.89 47.20
C ARG A 12 24.65 -15.52 45.82
N ALA A 13 23.48 -16.02 45.52
CA ALA A 13 23.09 -16.37 44.17
C ALA A 13 22.92 -15.08 43.37
N THR A 14 23.84 -14.84 42.43
CA THR A 14 23.67 -13.86 41.36
C THR A 14 22.70 -14.47 40.37
N SER A 15 21.45 -14.05 40.44
CA SER A 15 20.49 -14.30 39.36
C SER A 15 20.87 -13.39 38.18
N ASP A 16 21.53 -13.97 37.19
CA ASP A 16 21.64 -13.41 35.86
C ASP A 16 20.24 -13.31 35.27
N ILE A 17 19.65 -12.12 35.38
CA ILE A 17 18.49 -11.75 34.59
C ILE A 17 19.03 -11.45 33.20
N THR A 18 19.07 -12.48 32.37
CA THR A 18 19.19 -12.32 30.92
C THR A 18 17.96 -11.51 30.47
N GLY A 19 18.16 -10.20 30.32
CA GLY A 19 17.16 -9.32 29.79
C GLY A 19 16.88 -9.76 28.36
N THR A 20 15.81 -10.53 28.19
CA THR A 20 15.14 -10.69 26.89
C THR A 20 14.56 -9.32 26.58
N ASN A 21 15.29 -8.55 25.79
CA ASN A 21 14.74 -7.35 25.16
C ASN A 21 13.53 -7.84 24.35
N PRO A 22 12.30 -7.43 24.63
CA PRO A 22 11.21 -7.70 23.71
C PRO A 22 11.55 -6.91 22.45
N GLN A 23 12.03 -7.61 21.44
CA GLN A 23 12.07 -7.11 20.09
C GLN A 23 10.60 -6.83 19.80
N GLU A 24 10.21 -5.55 19.85
CA GLU A 24 8.93 -5.12 19.31
C GLU A 24 8.93 -5.58 17.87
N ASP A 25 8.18 -6.64 17.59
CA ASP A 25 7.92 -7.15 16.27
C ASP A 25 7.07 -6.07 15.57
N THR A 26 7.73 -5.03 15.09
CA THR A 26 7.08 -3.93 14.39
C THR A 26 6.58 -4.49 13.07
N MET A 27 5.29 -4.86 13.06
CA MET A 27 4.63 -5.35 11.84
C MET A 27 4.75 -4.29 10.74
N THR A 28 5.27 -4.71 9.60
CA THR A 28 5.31 -3.88 8.38
C THR A 28 3.91 -3.38 8.05
N ARG A 29 3.76 -2.08 7.81
CA ARG A 29 2.46 -1.43 7.57
C ARG A 29 2.34 -0.90 6.15
N ALA A 30 1.22 -1.18 5.51
CA ALA A 30 0.90 -0.73 4.16
C ALA A 30 -0.39 0.09 4.11
N LEU A 31 -0.36 1.19 3.35
CA LEU A 31 -1.54 1.97 3.00
C LEU A 31 -1.78 1.89 1.49
N ILE A 32 -2.99 1.49 1.11
CA ILE A 32 -3.42 1.45 -0.29
C ILE A 32 -4.40 2.59 -0.50
N ILE A 33 -4.04 3.59 -1.30
CA ILE A 33 -4.94 4.68 -1.69
C ILE A 33 -5.44 4.41 -3.09
N VAL A 34 -6.76 4.36 -3.27
CA VAL A 34 -7.39 3.96 -4.52
C VAL A 34 -8.39 4.98 -5.03
N GLU A 35 -8.29 5.34 -6.30
CA GLU A 35 -9.33 6.03 -7.06
C GLU A 35 -10.14 4.99 -7.84
N SER A 36 -11.47 4.93 -7.63
CA SER A 36 -12.34 3.96 -8.30
C SER A 36 -13.68 4.56 -8.66
N CYS A 37 -14.07 4.52 -9.94
CA CYS A 37 -15.34 5.08 -10.42
C CYS A 37 -16.45 4.02 -10.53
N PHE A 38 -16.11 2.76 -10.82
CA PHE A 38 -17.05 1.65 -11.07
C PHE A 38 -16.81 0.45 -10.14
N GLY A 39 -15.99 0.60 -9.10
CA GLY A 39 -15.68 -0.45 -8.14
C GLY A 39 -14.57 -1.43 -8.57
N ASN A 40 -14.22 -1.53 -9.85
CA ASN A 40 -13.23 -2.52 -10.32
C ASN A 40 -11.83 -2.27 -9.74
N THR A 41 -11.36 -1.02 -9.72
CA THR A 41 -10.05 -0.67 -9.15
C THR A 41 -10.04 -0.90 -7.64
N ARG A 42 -11.16 -0.66 -6.96
CA ARG A 42 -11.34 -0.97 -5.53
C ARG A 42 -11.26 -2.46 -5.26
N ALA A 43 -11.93 -3.32 -6.03
CA ALA A 43 -11.85 -4.77 -5.90
C ALA A 43 -10.40 -5.30 -6.07
N ILE A 44 -9.63 -4.70 -6.98
CA ILE A 44 -8.19 -5.00 -7.11
C ILE A 44 -7.42 -4.54 -5.87
N ALA A 45 -7.69 -3.33 -5.34
CA ALA A 45 -7.05 -2.84 -4.12
C ALA A 45 -7.31 -3.78 -2.93
N ASP A 46 -8.56 -4.23 -2.74
CA ASP A 46 -8.94 -5.16 -1.69
C ASP A 46 -8.23 -6.53 -1.84
N SER A 47 -8.08 -7.00 -3.09
CA SER A 47 -7.34 -8.24 -3.38
C SER A 47 -5.83 -8.10 -3.12
N ILE A 48 -5.23 -6.93 -3.41
CA ILE A 48 -3.84 -6.61 -3.09
C ILE A 48 -3.65 -6.59 -1.57
N ALA A 49 -4.56 -5.93 -0.83
CA ALA A 49 -4.54 -5.90 0.63
C ALA A 49 -4.59 -7.30 1.24
N ALA A 50 -5.49 -8.17 0.72
CA ALA A 50 -5.55 -9.56 1.14
C ALA A 50 -4.22 -10.30 0.91
N GLY A 51 -3.53 -10.01 -0.21
CA GLY A 51 -2.22 -10.59 -0.50
C GLY A 51 -1.11 -10.08 0.42
N LEU A 52 -1.13 -8.79 0.78
CA LEU A 52 -0.21 -8.19 1.74
C LEU A 52 -0.41 -8.81 3.14
N ILE A 53 -1.67 -8.96 3.57
CA ILE A 53 -2.02 -9.59 4.85
C ILE A 53 -1.59 -11.06 4.87
N ASP A 54 -1.79 -11.83 3.78
CA ASP A 54 -1.26 -13.19 3.64
C ASP A 54 0.27 -13.25 3.81
N GLY A 55 0.97 -12.18 3.43
CA GLY A 55 2.43 -12.03 3.56
C GLY A 55 2.89 -11.42 4.90
N GLY A 56 2.00 -11.25 5.88
CA GLY A 56 2.33 -10.75 7.21
C GLY A 56 2.43 -9.23 7.33
N VAL A 57 1.86 -8.48 6.38
CA VAL A 57 1.83 -7.00 6.39
C VAL A 57 0.46 -6.52 6.87
N ASP A 58 0.43 -5.56 7.79
CA ASP A 58 -0.81 -4.85 8.16
C ASP A 58 -1.19 -3.88 7.04
N ALA A 59 -2.27 -4.17 6.32
CA ALA A 59 -2.65 -3.42 5.13
C ALA A 59 -4.05 -2.79 5.23
N GLN A 60 -4.12 -1.49 4.99
CA GLN A 60 -5.37 -0.73 4.97
C GLN A 60 -5.65 -0.20 3.55
N VAL A 61 -6.92 -0.27 3.12
CA VAL A 61 -7.39 0.33 1.86
C VAL A 61 -8.28 1.53 2.17
N VAL A 62 -7.94 2.69 1.59
CA VAL A 62 -8.74 3.91 1.68
C VAL A 62 -9.07 4.44 0.29
N ASP A 63 -10.27 4.99 0.14
CA ASP A 63 -10.63 5.70 -1.08
C ASP A 63 -9.91 7.06 -1.14
N ILE A 64 -9.68 7.56 -2.34
CA ILE A 64 -8.92 8.80 -2.56
C ILE A 64 -9.53 10.01 -1.85
N ASP A 65 -10.84 10.04 -1.65
CA ASP A 65 -11.52 11.13 -0.94
C ASP A 65 -11.27 11.09 0.58
N GLU A 66 -10.92 9.93 1.12
CA GLU A 66 -10.56 9.70 2.53
C GLU A 66 -9.04 9.68 2.74
N ALA A 67 -8.26 9.84 1.66
CA ALA A 67 -6.81 9.76 1.72
C ALA A 67 -6.23 10.86 2.64
N PRO A 68 -5.34 10.50 3.58
CA PRO A 68 -4.76 11.47 4.49
C PRO A 68 -3.87 12.46 3.74
N SER A 69 -3.87 13.71 4.19
CA SER A 69 -2.97 14.75 3.67
C SER A 69 -1.53 14.56 4.15
N SER A 70 -1.35 13.89 5.29
CA SER A 70 -0.05 13.52 5.85
C SER A 70 -0.04 12.03 6.12
N LEU A 71 0.96 11.32 5.61
CA LEU A 71 1.10 9.89 5.78
C LEU A 71 1.55 9.55 7.21
N PRO A 72 1.09 8.41 7.80
CA PRO A 72 1.60 7.92 9.08
C PRO A 72 3.12 7.72 9.04
N ALA A 73 3.79 8.10 10.14
CA ALA A 73 5.26 8.02 10.23
C ALA A 73 5.79 6.58 10.29
N ASP A 74 4.93 5.65 10.69
CA ASP A 74 5.19 4.21 10.83
C ASP A 74 4.73 3.40 9.61
N LEU A 75 4.55 4.06 8.47
CA LEU A 75 4.18 3.43 7.21
C LEU A 75 5.44 2.99 6.47
N ASP A 76 5.46 1.73 6.01
CA ASP A 76 6.58 1.13 5.26
C ASP A 76 6.31 1.05 3.77
N LEU A 77 5.03 0.86 3.38
CA LEU A 77 4.62 0.70 2.00
C LEU A 77 3.39 1.54 1.67
N LEU A 78 3.50 2.34 0.62
CA LEU A 78 2.37 3.04 0.00
C LEU A 78 2.05 2.40 -1.34
N VAL A 79 0.78 2.04 -1.55
CA VAL A 79 0.31 1.53 -2.84
C VAL A 79 -0.72 2.48 -3.42
N LEU A 80 -0.50 2.97 -4.63
CA LEU A 80 -1.38 3.93 -5.29
C LEU A 80 -2.08 3.28 -6.48
N GLY A 81 -3.42 3.34 -6.50
CA GLY A 81 -4.24 2.71 -7.53
C GLY A 81 -5.21 3.67 -8.22
N ALA A 82 -5.29 3.59 -9.55
CA ALA A 82 -6.26 4.36 -10.34
C ALA A 82 -6.72 3.62 -11.59
N PRO A 83 -7.95 3.88 -12.09
CA PRO A 83 -8.35 3.37 -13.40
C PRO A 83 -7.61 4.14 -14.51
N THR A 84 -7.30 3.47 -15.61
CA THR A 84 -6.73 4.14 -16.77
C THR A 84 -7.83 4.81 -17.60
N HIS A 85 -7.80 6.13 -17.65
CA HIS A 85 -8.66 6.95 -18.50
C HIS A 85 -7.82 7.64 -19.58
N ASN A 86 -8.26 7.54 -20.84
CA ASN A 86 -7.58 8.21 -21.95
C ASN A 86 -6.04 8.03 -21.94
N ARG A 87 -5.58 6.81 -21.71
CA ARG A 87 -4.17 6.39 -21.68
C ARG A 87 -3.36 6.87 -20.45
N GLY A 88 -4.00 7.39 -19.39
CA GLY A 88 -3.30 7.88 -18.20
C GLY A 88 -4.21 7.97 -16.99
N LEU A 89 -3.82 8.80 -16.05
CA LEU A 89 -4.63 9.10 -14.86
C LEU A 89 -5.93 9.80 -15.23
N PRO A 90 -7.02 9.56 -14.48
CA PRO A 90 -8.26 10.30 -14.62
C PRO A 90 -8.02 11.81 -14.45
N THR A 91 -8.57 12.59 -15.35
CA THR A 91 -8.69 14.05 -15.19
C THR A 91 -9.99 14.37 -14.47
N THR A 92 -10.13 15.58 -13.92
CA THR A 92 -11.39 16.03 -13.30
C THR A 92 -12.59 15.81 -14.22
N ALA A 93 -12.45 16.14 -15.52
CA ALA A 93 -13.52 15.97 -16.49
C ALA A 93 -13.86 14.49 -16.78
N THR A 94 -12.84 13.62 -16.94
CA THR A 94 -13.09 12.20 -17.19
C THR A 94 -13.62 11.48 -15.96
N ARG A 95 -13.23 11.91 -14.76
CA ARG A 95 -13.75 11.43 -13.49
C ARG A 95 -15.21 11.81 -13.33
N ALA A 96 -15.55 13.09 -13.47
CA ALA A 96 -16.92 13.56 -13.39
C ALA A 96 -17.85 12.81 -14.35
N LYS A 97 -17.41 12.57 -15.60
CA LYS A 97 -18.15 11.78 -16.57
C LYS A 97 -18.35 10.34 -16.12
N ALA A 98 -17.33 9.69 -15.54
CA ALA A 98 -17.41 8.32 -15.06
C ALA A 98 -18.37 8.20 -13.87
N HIS A 99 -18.30 9.12 -12.89
CA HIS A 99 -19.22 9.15 -11.75
C HIS A 99 -20.66 9.37 -12.17
N ALA A 100 -20.93 10.31 -13.07
CA ALA A 100 -22.27 10.51 -13.64
C ALA A 100 -22.82 9.23 -14.31
N GLN A 101 -21.96 8.44 -14.96
CA GLN A 101 -22.34 7.16 -15.55
C GLN A 101 -22.55 6.04 -14.52
N ALA A 102 -21.93 6.16 -13.36
CA ALA A 102 -22.09 5.24 -12.23
C ALA A 102 -23.32 5.59 -11.36
N GLY A 103 -23.94 6.76 -11.56
CA GLY A 103 -25.04 7.26 -10.72
C GLY A 103 -24.57 7.64 -9.31
N ALA A 104 -23.29 8.02 -9.16
CA ALA A 104 -22.67 8.40 -7.89
C ALA A 104 -22.24 9.87 -7.95
N ASP A 105 -22.19 10.52 -6.78
CA ASP A 105 -21.56 11.82 -6.64
C ASP A 105 -20.05 11.67 -6.92
N GLY A 106 -19.50 12.63 -7.67
CA GLY A 106 -18.12 12.55 -8.11
C GLY A 106 -17.12 12.72 -6.98
N ALA A 107 -16.03 11.96 -7.01
CA ALA A 107 -14.89 12.18 -6.13
C ALA A 107 -14.39 13.63 -6.24
N SER A 108 -14.15 14.26 -5.09
CA SER A 108 -13.72 15.66 -5.02
C SER A 108 -12.30 15.83 -5.56
N GLN A 109 -11.44 14.82 -5.37
CA GLN A 109 -10.07 14.78 -5.86
C GLN A 109 -9.76 13.44 -6.53
N GLY A 110 -8.60 13.34 -7.17
CA GLY A 110 -8.05 12.12 -7.73
C GLY A 110 -6.59 11.95 -7.36
N ILE A 111 -6.04 10.77 -7.63
CA ILE A 111 -4.64 10.42 -7.36
C ILE A 111 -3.67 11.49 -7.89
N SER A 112 -3.93 12.06 -9.07
CA SER A 112 -3.06 13.10 -9.64
C SER A 112 -3.01 14.38 -8.80
N GLN A 113 -4.15 14.79 -8.23
CA GLN A 113 -4.23 15.98 -7.38
C GLN A 113 -3.64 15.71 -5.99
N TRP A 114 -3.93 14.54 -5.43
CA TRP A 114 -3.37 14.11 -4.17
C TRP A 114 -1.83 14.06 -4.23
N LEU A 115 -1.25 13.44 -5.26
CA LEU A 115 0.20 13.38 -5.49
C LEU A 115 0.87 14.75 -5.61
N GLY A 116 0.14 15.76 -6.10
CA GLY A 116 0.64 17.13 -6.21
C GLY A 116 0.77 17.84 -4.87
N ASN A 117 0.08 17.36 -3.83
CA ASN A 117 0.02 17.98 -2.50
C ASN A 117 0.61 17.08 -1.39
N ALA A 118 0.75 15.78 -1.64
CA ALA A 118 1.23 14.84 -0.64
C ALA A 118 2.76 14.92 -0.48
N GLU A 119 3.20 14.93 0.76
CA GLU A 119 4.60 14.74 1.13
C GLU A 119 4.82 13.25 1.41
N ILE A 120 5.62 12.59 0.58
CA ILE A 120 5.94 11.17 0.73
C ILE A 120 7.37 11.04 1.24
N PRO A 121 7.60 10.49 2.46
CA PRO A 121 8.94 10.34 3.05
C PRO A 121 9.87 9.52 2.16
N ASP A 122 11.17 9.87 2.08
CA ASP A 122 12.14 9.17 1.25
C ASP A 122 12.35 7.70 1.64
N SER A 123 12.14 7.37 2.89
CA SER A 123 12.23 5.99 3.41
C SER A 123 11.07 5.09 2.97
N LEU A 124 9.93 5.68 2.55
CA LEU A 124 8.71 4.93 2.25
C LEU A 124 8.80 4.22 0.90
N SER A 125 8.62 2.93 0.85
CA SER A 125 8.46 2.18 -0.41
C SER A 125 7.16 2.54 -1.09
N VAL A 126 7.17 2.73 -2.42
CA VAL A 126 5.95 3.08 -3.18
C VAL A 126 5.76 2.14 -4.36
N ALA A 127 4.58 1.52 -4.43
CA ALA A 127 4.12 0.75 -5.58
C ALA A 127 2.90 1.41 -6.25
N ALA A 128 2.65 1.09 -7.50
CA ALA A 128 1.51 1.64 -8.23
C ALA A 128 0.78 0.55 -9.01
N PHE A 129 -0.55 0.64 -9.12
CA PHE A 129 -1.33 -0.25 -9.97
C PHE A 129 -2.43 0.48 -10.72
N ASP A 130 -2.91 -0.16 -11.78
CA ASP A 130 -4.07 0.34 -12.51
C ASP A 130 -5.01 -0.78 -12.96
N THR A 131 -6.21 -0.35 -13.35
CA THR A 131 -7.13 -1.17 -14.17
C THR A 131 -7.17 -0.63 -15.59
N VAL A 132 -7.02 -1.54 -16.55
CA VAL A 132 -6.91 -1.24 -17.99
C VAL A 132 -7.85 -2.16 -18.80
N ILE A 133 -8.35 -1.69 -19.94
CA ILE A 133 -9.12 -2.54 -20.86
C ILE A 133 -8.20 -3.51 -21.60
N SER A 134 -6.94 -3.15 -21.79
CA SER A 134 -5.94 -3.96 -22.47
C SER A 134 -4.53 -3.61 -22.02
N LYS A 135 -3.67 -4.61 -21.92
CA LYS A 135 -2.24 -4.44 -21.55
C LYS A 135 -1.35 -4.10 -22.77
N ASN A 136 -1.93 -3.76 -23.93
CA ASN A 136 -1.11 -3.38 -25.08
C ASN A 136 -0.48 -1.98 -24.89
N TRP A 137 0.62 -1.71 -25.59
CA TRP A 137 1.38 -0.46 -25.44
C TRP A 137 0.61 0.81 -25.83
N LEU A 138 -0.43 0.67 -26.69
CA LEU A 138 -1.30 1.77 -27.11
C LEU A 138 -2.35 2.16 -26.07
N SER A 139 -2.67 1.25 -25.15
CA SER A 139 -3.74 1.46 -24.15
C SER A 139 -3.38 2.48 -23.08
N GLY A 140 -2.09 2.78 -22.91
CA GLY A 140 -1.59 3.61 -21.81
C GLY A 140 -1.70 2.89 -20.47
N SER A 141 -1.32 3.60 -19.39
CA SER A 141 -1.37 3.06 -18.03
C SER A 141 -1.37 4.19 -17.01
N ALA A 142 -2.36 4.19 -16.12
CA ALA A 142 -2.42 5.11 -14.99
C ALA A 142 -1.30 4.81 -13.99
N ALA A 143 -0.96 3.54 -13.75
CA ALA A 143 0.14 3.14 -12.88
C ALA A 143 1.50 3.70 -13.36
N LYS A 144 1.78 3.64 -14.66
CA LYS A 144 2.97 4.28 -15.25
C LYS A 144 2.92 5.80 -15.14
N ALA A 145 1.73 6.40 -15.22
CA ALA A 145 1.56 7.84 -15.04
C ALA A 145 1.81 8.24 -13.58
N ILE A 146 1.39 7.44 -12.58
CA ILE A 146 1.72 7.59 -11.16
C ILE A 146 3.24 7.54 -10.98
N ALA A 147 3.91 6.49 -11.47
CA ALA A 147 5.35 6.34 -11.38
C ALA A 147 6.10 7.52 -11.99
N LYS A 148 5.64 8.02 -13.15
CA LYS A 148 6.20 9.21 -13.78
C LYS A 148 6.00 10.48 -12.95
N ALA A 149 4.83 10.64 -12.31
CA ALA A 149 4.54 11.77 -11.44
C ALA A 149 5.44 11.76 -10.19
N LEU A 150 5.58 10.62 -9.52
CA LEU A 150 6.48 10.43 -8.38
C LEU A 150 7.92 10.82 -8.72
N ARG A 151 8.44 10.33 -9.85
CA ARG A 151 9.79 10.68 -10.30
C ARG A 151 9.96 12.18 -10.60
N ARG A 152 8.96 12.82 -11.21
CA ARG A 152 9.02 14.24 -11.58
C ARG A 152 8.89 15.19 -10.40
N HIS A 153 7.99 14.90 -9.46
CA HIS A 153 7.65 15.82 -8.38
C HIS A 153 8.45 15.55 -7.11
N GLN A 154 8.91 14.33 -6.92
CA GLN A 154 9.54 13.89 -5.68
C GLN A 154 10.88 13.16 -5.89
N GLY A 155 11.35 13.02 -7.13
CA GLY A 155 12.61 12.31 -7.44
C GLY A 155 12.59 10.81 -7.13
N ARG A 156 11.40 10.21 -6.96
CA ARG A 156 11.24 8.84 -6.49
C ARG A 156 10.94 7.85 -7.61
N GLU A 157 11.52 6.66 -7.50
CA GLU A 157 11.11 5.51 -8.30
C GLU A 157 10.06 4.67 -7.56
N THR A 158 9.15 4.04 -8.30
CA THR A 158 8.26 3.02 -7.76
C THR A 158 8.99 1.68 -7.66
N THR A 159 8.77 0.96 -6.57
CA THR A 159 9.36 -0.38 -6.37
C THR A 159 8.71 -1.42 -7.27
N SER A 160 7.43 -1.26 -7.59
CA SER A 160 6.68 -2.18 -8.45
C SER A 160 5.51 -1.48 -9.15
N VAL A 161 5.11 -2.02 -10.31
CA VAL A 161 3.96 -1.53 -11.09
C VAL A 161 3.11 -2.71 -11.57
N GLY A 162 1.83 -2.74 -11.15
CA GLY A 162 0.84 -3.74 -11.55
C GLY A 162 -0.19 -3.18 -12.53
N SER A 163 -0.71 -4.03 -13.42
CA SER A 163 -1.84 -3.69 -14.30
C SER A 163 -2.82 -4.84 -14.39
N PHE A 164 -4.11 -4.56 -14.18
CA PHE A 164 -5.18 -5.54 -14.10
C PHE A 164 -6.25 -5.23 -15.15
N VAL A 165 -6.78 -6.27 -15.79
CA VAL A 165 -7.64 -6.12 -16.97
C VAL A 165 -9.11 -6.09 -16.58
N VAL A 166 -9.84 -5.09 -17.10
CA VAL A 166 -11.31 -5.05 -17.13
C VAL A 166 -11.81 -5.38 -18.52
N THR A 167 -12.96 -6.04 -18.64
CA THR A 167 -13.51 -6.48 -19.92
C THR A 167 -14.14 -5.35 -20.74
N ALA A 168 -14.54 -4.27 -20.07
CA ALA A 168 -15.11 -3.07 -20.68
C ALA A 168 -14.88 -1.84 -19.79
N ASN A 169 -15.25 -0.63 -20.25
CA ASN A 169 -15.10 0.63 -19.52
C ASN A 169 -15.69 0.64 -18.10
N LYS A 170 -16.80 -0.09 -17.90
CA LYS A 170 -17.47 -0.21 -16.61
C LYS A 170 -17.14 -1.52 -15.87
N GLY A 171 -16.31 -2.37 -16.46
CA GLY A 171 -16.04 -3.72 -15.99
C GLY A 171 -16.93 -4.77 -16.67
N PRO A 172 -17.03 -5.97 -16.12
CA PRO A 172 -16.37 -6.43 -14.92
C PRO A 172 -14.85 -6.63 -15.09
N LEU A 173 -14.18 -7.02 -14.01
CA LEU A 173 -12.80 -7.53 -14.08
C LEU A 173 -12.74 -8.77 -14.96
N ALA A 174 -11.66 -8.94 -15.70
CA ALA A 174 -11.41 -10.19 -16.42
C ALA A 174 -11.16 -11.35 -15.44
N ALA A 175 -11.44 -12.57 -15.88
CA ALA A 175 -11.26 -13.74 -15.02
C ALA A 175 -9.82 -13.84 -14.49
N GLY A 176 -9.68 -14.18 -13.22
CA GLY A 176 -8.39 -14.38 -12.56
C GLY A 176 -7.69 -13.09 -12.06
N GLN A 177 -8.17 -11.89 -12.41
CA GLN A 177 -7.45 -10.64 -12.06
C GLN A 177 -7.40 -10.37 -10.56
N GLU A 178 -8.41 -10.77 -9.78
CA GLU A 178 -8.35 -10.67 -8.31
C GLU A 178 -7.32 -11.64 -7.72
N SER A 179 -7.21 -12.86 -8.27
CA SER A 179 -6.17 -13.82 -7.87
C SER A 179 -4.76 -13.31 -8.22
N ASP A 180 -4.59 -12.73 -9.41
CA ASP A 180 -3.33 -12.12 -9.83
C ASP A 180 -2.95 -10.95 -8.92
N ALA A 181 -3.94 -10.10 -8.55
CA ALA A 181 -3.76 -8.98 -7.63
C ALA A 181 -3.34 -9.45 -6.23
N ARG A 182 -3.97 -10.50 -5.71
CA ARG A 182 -3.60 -11.10 -4.42
C ARG A 182 -2.19 -11.69 -4.45
N SER A 183 -1.79 -12.33 -5.56
CA SER A 183 -0.43 -12.84 -5.73
C SER A 183 0.60 -11.71 -5.76
N TRP A 184 0.28 -10.62 -6.49
CA TRP A 184 1.13 -9.44 -6.50
C TRP A 184 1.24 -8.75 -5.13
N GLY A 185 0.16 -8.76 -4.33
CA GLY A 185 0.19 -8.32 -2.93
C GLY A 185 1.18 -9.10 -2.06
N ARG A 186 1.26 -10.43 -2.23
CA ARG A 186 2.26 -11.27 -1.53
C ARG A 186 3.69 -10.96 -1.97
N GLU A 187 3.91 -10.67 -3.26
CA GLU A 187 5.23 -10.27 -3.78
C GLU A 187 5.67 -8.92 -3.16
N LEU A 188 4.74 -7.96 -3.04
CA LEU A 188 5.01 -6.69 -2.38
C LEU A 188 5.35 -6.88 -0.90
N ALA A 189 4.63 -7.75 -0.18
CA ALA A 189 4.94 -8.08 1.21
C ALA A 189 6.36 -8.64 1.37
N GLY A 190 6.76 -9.58 0.50
CA GLY A 190 8.12 -10.13 0.51
C GLY A 190 9.18 -9.05 0.30
N SER A 191 8.92 -8.08 -0.57
CA SER A 191 9.85 -6.97 -0.84
C SER A 191 9.92 -5.97 0.33
N ALA A 192 8.79 -5.67 0.97
CA ALA A 192 8.71 -4.75 2.10
C ALA A 192 9.42 -5.31 3.35
N ASN A 193 9.26 -6.61 3.62
CA ASN A 193 9.89 -7.28 4.76
C ASN A 193 11.42 -7.47 4.59
N THR A 194 11.95 -7.40 3.37
CA THR A 194 13.39 -7.59 3.09
C THR A 194 14.18 -6.27 3.18
N GLY A 195 13.50 -5.14 3.22
CA GLY A 195 14.09 -3.79 3.23
C GLY A 195 14.34 -3.20 4.63
N GLN A 196 14.09 -3.98 5.69
CA GLN A 196 14.35 -3.60 7.11
C GLN A 196 15.73 -4.10 7.60
#